data_5eb7fe78448eff5fcdecb18d04b45406
#
_entry.id   5eb7fe78448eff5fcdecb18d04b45406
#
_cell.length_a   1.000
_cell.length_b   1.000
_cell.length_c   1.000
_cell.angle_alpha   90.00
_cell.angle_beta   90.00
_cell.angle_gamma   90.00
#
_symmetry.space_group_name_H-M   'P 1'
#
loop_
_entity.id
_entity.type
_entity.pdbx_description
1 polymer ?
#
loop_
_entity_poly.entity_id
_entity_poly.type
_entity_poly.pdbx_seq_one_letter_code
_entity_poly.pdbx_strand_id
1 'polypeptide(L)'
;AYYCFCDKERLESLRQTVAGKEIIVYDKHCLHLGKEEVEKNLAEGKPFVIRQNIPMEGTTTFHDELYGDITVENAELDDMILIKSDGYPTYNFANVVDDHTMNITHVVRGNEYLSSSPKYQRLYDAFGWKSPVYIHLPLITDENHKKLSKRSGHSSFEDLLEQGFLPEAVVNYIALLGWSPEDNR
;
A
#
# COMPACT_ATOMS: atom_id res chain seq x y z
N ALA A 1 9.53 -7.72 12.64
CA ALA A 1 9.83 -8.36 11.35
C ALA A 1 10.51 -9.72 11.57
N TYR A 2 10.48 -10.60 10.58
CA TYR A 2 11.07 -11.93 10.65
C TYR A 2 11.53 -12.43 9.28
N TYR A 3 12.43 -13.40 9.28
CA TYR A 3 12.90 -14.07 8.08
C TYR A 3 11.87 -15.09 7.57
N CYS A 4 11.60 -15.09 6.27
CA CYS A 4 10.73 -16.06 5.62
C CYS A 4 11.51 -16.80 4.53
N PHE A 5 11.64 -18.11 4.67
CA PHE A 5 12.38 -19.02 3.79
C PHE A 5 11.46 -19.82 2.85
N CYS A 6 10.17 -19.48 2.79
CA CYS A 6 9.22 -20.16 1.91
C CYS A 6 9.62 -20.00 0.45
N ASP A 7 9.68 -21.12 -0.27
CA ASP A 7 9.86 -21.13 -1.71
C ASP A 7 8.56 -20.83 -2.46
N LYS A 8 8.67 -20.75 -3.78
CA LYS A 8 7.52 -20.46 -4.65
C LYS A 8 6.46 -21.54 -4.58
N GLU A 9 6.84 -22.81 -4.50
CA GLU A 9 5.92 -23.95 -4.45
C GLU A 9 5.07 -23.90 -3.18
N ARG A 10 5.72 -23.67 -2.03
CA ARG A 10 5.04 -23.49 -0.74
C ARG A 10 4.05 -22.32 -0.76
N LEU A 11 4.45 -21.17 -1.34
CA LEU A 11 3.58 -20.00 -1.43
C LEU A 11 2.39 -20.24 -2.38
N GLU A 12 2.61 -20.92 -3.51
CA GLU A 12 1.52 -21.29 -4.43
C GLU A 12 0.51 -22.24 -3.78
N SER A 13 0.96 -23.13 -2.88
CA SER A 13 0.05 -24.02 -2.13
C SER A 13 -0.92 -23.29 -1.20
N LEU A 14 -0.64 -22.01 -0.88
CA LEU A 14 -1.51 -21.11 -0.09
C LEU A 14 -2.51 -20.34 -0.93
N ARG A 15 -2.49 -20.52 -2.26
CA ARG A 15 -3.41 -19.81 -3.16
C ARG A 15 -4.84 -20.22 -2.87
N GLN A 16 -5.70 -19.25 -2.72
CA GLN A 16 -7.13 -19.44 -2.48
C GLN A 16 -7.95 -18.42 -3.27
N THR A 17 -9.19 -18.78 -3.56
CA THR A 17 -10.12 -17.87 -4.23
C THR A 17 -10.97 -17.14 -3.19
N VAL A 18 -10.82 -15.83 -3.11
CA VAL A 18 -11.62 -14.97 -2.25
C VAL A 18 -12.37 -13.95 -3.12
N ALA A 19 -13.68 -13.91 -3.00
CA ALA A 19 -14.56 -13.03 -3.79
C ALA A 19 -14.29 -13.10 -5.31
N GLY A 20 -14.00 -14.30 -5.85
CA GLY A 20 -13.73 -14.51 -7.27
C GLY A 20 -12.34 -14.09 -7.75
N LYS A 21 -11.45 -13.69 -6.84
CA LYS A 21 -10.06 -13.38 -7.14
C LYS A 21 -9.14 -14.40 -6.48
N GLU A 22 -8.12 -14.84 -7.22
CA GLU A 22 -7.07 -15.67 -6.66
C GLU A 22 -6.07 -14.79 -5.90
N ILE A 23 -5.89 -15.09 -4.63
CA ILE A 23 -4.93 -14.42 -3.75
C ILE A 23 -4.10 -15.44 -2.98
N ILE A 24 -2.91 -15.05 -2.57
CA ILE A 24 -2.08 -15.82 -1.65
C ILE A 24 -2.17 -15.13 -0.28
N VAL A 25 -2.77 -15.81 0.69
CA VAL A 25 -2.79 -15.34 2.08
C VAL A 25 -1.69 -16.10 2.84
N TYR A 26 -0.66 -15.38 3.22
CA TYR A 26 0.47 -15.98 3.91
C TYR A 26 0.11 -16.36 5.35
N ASP A 27 0.38 -17.60 5.69
CA ASP A 27 -0.03 -18.24 6.96
C ASP A 27 0.95 -18.03 8.13
N LYS A 28 1.89 -17.12 8.01
CA LYS A 28 2.91 -16.79 9.02
C LYS A 28 3.82 -17.98 9.40
N HIS A 29 3.92 -19.01 8.58
CA HIS A 29 4.68 -20.24 8.86
C HIS A 29 6.08 -19.94 9.42
N CYS A 30 6.85 -19.10 8.77
CA CYS A 30 8.22 -18.81 9.20
C CYS A 30 8.33 -17.90 10.45
N LEU A 31 7.23 -17.29 10.92
CA LEU A 31 7.22 -16.54 12.17
C LEU A 31 7.47 -17.47 13.37
N HIS A 32 7.07 -18.72 13.26
CA HIS A 32 7.12 -19.72 14.34
C HIS A 32 8.38 -20.60 14.29
N LEU A 33 9.31 -20.35 13.36
CA LEU A 33 10.59 -21.05 13.32
C LEU A 33 11.43 -20.75 14.57
N GLY A 34 12.02 -21.80 15.13
CA GLY A 34 12.95 -21.64 16.25
C GLY A 34 14.21 -20.86 15.83
N LYS A 35 14.82 -20.17 16.79
CA LYS A 35 16.03 -19.37 16.55
C LYS A 35 17.15 -20.20 15.91
N GLU A 36 17.39 -21.41 16.40
CA GLU A 36 18.41 -22.33 15.87
C GLU A 36 18.15 -22.70 14.41
N GLU A 37 16.90 -22.92 14.02
CA GLU A 37 16.52 -23.22 12.65
C GLU A 37 16.71 -22.02 11.72
N VAL A 38 16.38 -20.82 12.18
CA VAL A 38 16.64 -19.57 11.43
C VAL A 38 18.15 -19.40 11.22
N GLU A 39 18.96 -19.53 12.28
CA GLU A 39 20.42 -19.42 12.20
C GLU A 39 21.03 -20.48 11.25
N LYS A 40 20.54 -21.71 11.31
CA LYS A 40 20.95 -22.79 10.41
C LYS A 40 20.62 -22.44 8.95
N ASN A 41 19.39 -22.02 8.66
CA ASN A 41 18.97 -21.66 7.31
C ASN A 41 19.80 -20.49 6.73
N LEU A 42 20.12 -19.49 7.56
CA LEU A 42 21.01 -18.40 7.18
C LEU A 42 22.44 -18.88 6.91
N ALA A 43 22.99 -19.75 7.76
CA ALA A 43 24.34 -20.31 7.60
C ALA A 43 24.46 -21.19 6.36
N GLU A 44 23.39 -21.91 5.99
CA GLU A 44 23.29 -22.70 4.76
C GLU A 44 23.08 -21.83 3.49
N GLY A 45 22.95 -20.52 3.63
CA GLY A 45 22.76 -19.59 2.51
C GLY A 45 21.39 -19.75 1.83
N LYS A 46 20.36 -20.23 2.53
CA LYS A 46 19.01 -20.35 1.95
C LYS A 46 18.47 -18.96 1.59
N PRO A 47 17.87 -18.81 0.39
CA PRO A 47 17.21 -17.57 0.02
C PRO A 47 16.10 -17.24 1.01
N PHE A 48 15.99 -15.98 1.38
CA PHE A 48 14.93 -15.50 2.28
C PHE A 48 14.42 -14.12 1.87
N VAL A 49 13.25 -13.78 2.39
CA VAL A 49 12.72 -12.42 2.41
C VAL A 49 12.51 -12.00 3.86
N ILE A 50 12.45 -10.70 4.12
CA ILE A 50 12.04 -10.18 5.44
C ILE A 50 10.59 -9.74 5.35
N ARG A 51 9.75 -10.26 6.24
CA ARG A 51 8.34 -9.90 6.35
C ARG A 51 8.06 -9.03 7.57
N GLN A 52 7.08 -8.15 7.41
CA GLN A 52 6.45 -7.46 8.52
C GLN A 52 5.77 -8.49 9.42
N ASN A 53 5.83 -8.29 10.73
CA ASN A 53 5.03 -9.07 11.68
C ASN A 53 3.89 -8.21 12.18
N ILE A 54 2.67 -8.47 11.70
CA ILE A 54 1.46 -7.78 12.13
C ILE A 54 0.78 -8.68 13.19
N PRO A 55 0.43 -8.17 14.39
CA PRO A 55 -0.34 -8.93 15.38
C PRO A 55 -1.66 -9.41 14.79
N MET A 56 -2.12 -10.59 15.18
CA MET A 56 -3.43 -11.10 14.73
C MET A 56 -4.60 -10.45 15.50
N GLU A 57 -4.34 -9.98 16.71
CA GLU A 57 -5.35 -9.36 17.57
C GLU A 57 -5.29 -7.84 17.50
N GLY A 58 -6.43 -7.20 17.79
CA GLY A 58 -6.57 -5.76 17.83
C GLY A 58 -6.79 -5.13 16.47
N THR A 59 -6.78 -3.82 16.45
CA THR A 59 -7.05 -3.00 15.27
C THR A 59 -5.90 -2.08 14.94
N THR A 60 -5.86 -1.61 13.70
CA THR A 60 -4.98 -0.53 13.27
C THR A 60 -5.82 0.60 12.71
N THR A 61 -5.63 1.80 13.24
CA THR A 61 -6.31 3.03 12.79
C THR A 61 -5.30 3.99 12.20
N PHE A 62 -5.63 4.60 11.07
CA PHE A 62 -4.92 5.76 10.53
C PHE A 62 -5.92 6.82 10.13
N HIS A 63 -5.48 8.07 10.12
CA HIS A 63 -6.32 9.22 9.73
C HIS A 63 -6.04 9.60 8.29
N ASP A 64 -7.12 9.87 7.55
CA ASP A 64 -7.09 10.42 6.19
C ASP A 64 -7.93 11.69 6.14
N GLU A 65 -7.42 12.76 5.54
CA GLU A 65 -8.10 14.07 5.53
C GLU A 65 -9.45 14.06 4.77
N LEU A 66 -9.63 13.12 3.82
CA LEU A 66 -10.87 13.01 3.05
C LEU A 66 -11.82 11.92 3.58
N TYR A 67 -11.27 10.84 4.11
CA TYR A 67 -12.06 9.69 4.57
C TYR A 67 -12.19 9.60 6.09
N GLY A 68 -11.52 10.49 6.84
CA GLY A 68 -11.51 10.45 8.31
C GLY A 68 -10.72 9.28 8.88
N ASP A 69 -11.08 8.84 10.07
CA ASP A 69 -10.42 7.71 10.73
C ASP A 69 -10.85 6.38 10.11
N ILE A 70 -9.88 5.65 9.60
CA ILE A 70 -10.06 4.32 8.99
C ILE A 70 -9.45 3.29 9.92
N THR A 71 -10.29 2.40 10.42
CA THR A 71 -9.91 1.32 11.34
C THR A 71 -10.12 -0.03 10.68
N VAL A 72 -9.12 -0.88 10.72
CA VAL A 72 -9.18 -2.25 10.19
C VAL A 72 -8.75 -3.26 11.26
N GLU A 73 -9.31 -4.46 11.24
CA GLU A 73 -8.86 -5.55 12.08
C GLU A 73 -7.46 -6.01 11.64
N ASN A 74 -6.55 -6.20 12.58
CA ASN A 74 -5.20 -6.65 12.26
C ASN A 74 -5.17 -8.01 11.56
N ALA A 75 -6.13 -8.88 11.87
CA ALA A 75 -6.29 -10.19 11.23
C ALA A 75 -6.58 -10.12 9.73
N GLU A 76 -7.06 -8.98 9.22
CA GLU A 76 -7.30 -8.75 7.79
C GLU A 76 -6.04 -8.29 7.04
N LEU A 77 -4.98 -7.95 7.79
CA LEU A 77 -3.72 -7.47 7.21
C LEU A 77 -2.75 -8.63 7.03
N ASP A 78 -2.19 -8.75 5.84
CA ASP A 78 -1.13 -9.73 5.55
C ASP A 78 0.26 -9.22 5.96
N ASP A 79 1.14 -10.12 6.33
CA ASP A 79 2.55 -9.83 6.59
C ASP A 79 3.28 -9.56 5.27
N MET A 80 3.28 -8.31 4.83
CA MET A 80 3.91 -7.92 3.58
C MET A 80 5.43 -8.13 3.61
N ILE A 81 6.01 -8.38 2.44
CA ILE A 81 7.46 -8.43 2.29
C ILE A 81 8.01 -7.01 2.41
N LEU A 82 8.98 -6.83 3.30
CA LEU A 82 9.73 -5.58 3.48
C LEU A 82 10.98 -5.57 2.60
N ILE A 83 11.80 -6.64 2.71
CA ILE A 83 13.03 -6.81 1.94
C ILE A 83 12.91 -8.09 1.11
N LYS A 84 13.20 -7.95 -0.17
CA LYS A 84 13.21 -9.06 -1.14
C LYS A 84 14.45 -9.92 -1.00
N SER A 85 14.46 -11.10 -1.63
CA SER A 85 15.60 -12.04 -1.60
C SER A 85 16.86 -11.50 -2.28
N ASP A 86 16.75 -10.46 -3.11
CA ASP A 86 17.88 -9.75 -3.72
C ASP A 86 18.47 -8.65 -2.81
N GLY A 87 17.93 -8.52 -1.58
CA GLY A 87 18.36 -7.51 -0.60
C GLY A 87 17.74 -6.12 -0.79
N TYR A 88 16.97 -5.89 -1.85
CA TYR A 88 16.31 -4.60 -2.07
C TYR A 88 14.96 -4.52 -1.32
N PRO A 89 14.59 -3.34 -0.83
CA PRO A 89 13.28 -3.13 -0.22
C PRO A 89 12.17 -3.25 -1.26
N THR A 90 10.98 -3.62 -0.80
CA THR A 90 9.77 -3.43 -1.59
C THR A 90 9.37 -1.96 -1.60
N TYR A 91 8.57 -1.56 -2.59
CA TYR A 91 8.01 -0.21 -2.63
C TYR A 91 7.29 0.15 -1.31
N ASN A 92 6.50 -0.77 -0.79
CA ASN A 92 5.70 -0.57 0.43
C ASN A 92 6.55 -0.33 1.69
N PHE A 93 7.78 -0.78 1.72
CA PHE A 93 8.71 -0.51 2.81
C PHE A 93 9.54 0.74 2.53
N ALA A 94 10.06 0.87 1.31
CA ALA A 94 10.89 2.00 0.92
C ALA A 94 10.16 3.33 1.08
N ASN A 95 8.88 3.42 0.67
CA ASN A 95 8.12 4.67 0.77
C ASN A 95 8.01 5.18 2.21
N VAL A 96 7.82 4.30 3.20
CA VAL A 96 7.73 4.69 4.62
C VAL A 96 9.08 5.24 5.12
N VAL A 97 10.18 4.58 4.73
CA VAL A 97 11.54 5.01 5.11
C VAL A 97 11.90 6.32 4.43
N ASP A 98 11.63 6.43 3.13
CA ASP A 98 11.92 7.62 2.34
C ASP A 98 11.09 8.82 2.82
N ASP A 99 9.79 8.65 3.01
CA ASP A 99 8.91 9.70 3.52
C ASP A 99 9.38 10.22 4.88
N HIS A 100 9.78 9.33 5.79
CA HIS A 100 10.32 9.73 7.08
C HIS A 100 11.67 10.45 6.95
N THR A 101 12.63 9.88 6.21
CA THR A 101 13.99 10.42 6.12
C THR A 101 14.06 11.71 5.32
N MET A 102 13.16 11.90 4.37
CA MET A 102 12.99 13.13 3.57
C MET A 102 12.11 14.17 4.26
N ASN A 103 11.60 13.89 5.47
CA ASN A 103 10.70 14.77 6.22
C ASN A 103 9.43 15.15 5.43
N ILE A 104 8.84 14.19 4.71
CA ILE A 104 7.58 14.39 4.01
C ILE A 104 6.47 14.61 5.03
N THR A 105 5.76 15.72 4.90
CA THR A 105 4.69 16.12 5.82
C THR A 105 3.31 15.65 5.38
N HIS A 106 3.08 15.57 4.08
CA HIS A 106 1.79 15.20 3.49
C HIS A 106 2.02 14.23 2.32
N VAL A 107 1.23 13.16 2.29
CA VAL A 107 1.21 12.17 1.19
C VAL A 107 -0.14 12.28 0.49
N VAL A 108 -0.12 12.82 -0.73
CA VAL A 108 -1.31 12.95 -1.59
C VAL A 108 -1.21 11.91 -2.70
N ARG A 109 -2.18 10.98 -2.79
CA ARG A 109 -2.14 9.90 -3.77
C ARG A 109 -3.54 9.34 -4.05
N GLY A 110 -3.65 8.42 -5.00
CA GLY A 110 -4.92 7.76 -5.33
C GLY A 110 -5.41 6.83 -4.22
N ASN A 111 -6.72 6.68 -4.11
CA ASN A 111 -7.36 5.87 -3.06
C ASN A 111 -7.12 4.35 -3.20
N GLU A 112 -6.48 3.88 -4.28
CA GLU A 112 -6.02 2.50 -4.40
C GLU A 112 -5.04 2.08 -3.29
N TYR A 113 -4.40 3.05 -2.63
CA TYR A 113 -3.47 2.81 -1.52
C TYR A 113 -4.14 2.75 -0.14
N LEU A 114 -5.45 3.03 -0.04
CA LEU A 114 -6.17 2.97 1.24
C LEU A 114 -6.00 1.60 1.93
N SER A 115 -6.08 0.52 1.16
CA SER A 115 -5.91 -0.85 1.70
C SER A 115 -4.49 -1.16 2.19
N SER A 116 -3.48 -0.43 1.74
CA SER A 116 -2.09 -0.61 2.17
C SER A 116 -1.72 0.32 3.34
N SER A 117 -2.42 1.43 3.51
CA SER A 117 -2.12 2.46 4.51
C SER A 117 -2.10 1.96 5.95
N PRO A 118 -2.96 1.01 6.39
CA PRO A 118 -2.84 0.43 7.72
C PRO A 118 -1.51 -0.28 7.96
N LYS A 119 -0.96 -0.96 6.95
CA LYS A 119 0.34 -1.63 7.05
C LYS A 119 1.49 -0.63 7.18
N TYR A 120 1.38 0.53 6.51
CA TYR A 120 2.34 1.63 6.65
C TYR A 120 2.25 2.25 8.04
N GLN A 121 1.04 2.48 8.57
CA GLN A 121 0.85 2.97 9.94
C GLN A 121 1.55 2.04 10.94
N ARG A 122 1.41 0.72 10.77
CA ARG A 122 2.11 -0.27 11.61
C ARG A 122 3.63 -0.18 11.52
N LEU A 123 4.20 0.22 10.39
CA LEU A 123 5.63 0.46 10.27
C LEU A 123 6.04 1.74 11.01
N TYR A 124 5.30 2.84 10.84
CA TYR A 124 5.54 4.08 11.60
C TYR A 124 5.50 3.82 13.11
N ASP A 125 4.47 3.10 13.58
CA ASP A 125 4.32 2.73 14.99
C ASP A 125 5.52 1.89 15.49
N ALA A 126 5.94 0.89 14.71
CA ALA A 126 7.03 -0.01 15.06
C ALA A 126 8.40 0.70 15.14
N PHE A 127 8.60 1.75 14.33
CA PHE A 127 9.78 2.59 14.37
C PHE A 127 9.68 3.73 15.40
N GLY A 128 8.53 3.96 15.99
CA GLY A 128 8.27 5.13 16.85
C GLY A 128 8.30 6.45 16.07
N TRP A 129 7.99 6.40 14.78
CA TRP A 129 7.96 7.57 13.90
C TRP A 129 6.57 8.16 13.81
N LYS A 130 6.49 9.47 13.61
CA LYS A 130 5.23 10.13 13.29
C LYS A 130 4.91 9.88 11.82
N SER A 131 3.70 9.38 11.52
CA SER A 131 3.20 9.25 10.15
C SER A 131 2.94 10.64 9.52
N PRO A 132 3.09 10.77 8.18
CA PRO A 132 2.66 11.96 7.47
C PRO A 132 1.13 12.09 7.49
N VAL A 133 0.64 13.25 7.12
CA VAL A 133 -0.79 13.47 6.85
C VAL A 133 -1.15 12.76 5.54
N TYR A 134 -2.15 11.89 5.55
CA TYR A 134 -2.62 11.19 4.36
C TYR A 134 -3.81 11.88 3.72
N ILE A 135 -3.78 12.00 2.40
CA ILE A 135 -4.86 12.54 1.57
C ILE A 135 -5.03 11.60 0.38
N HIS A 136 -6.02 10.70 0.43
CA HIS A 136 -6.28 9.78 -0.66
C HIS A 136 -7.37 10.32 -1.57
N LEU A 137 -6.98 10.73 -2.78
CA LEU A 137 -7.90 11.27 -3.78
C LEU A 137 -8.67 10.17 -4.49
N PRO A 138 -9.94 10.40 -4.87
CA PRO A 138 -10.68 9.45 -5.69
C PRO A 138 -10.02 9.27 -7.05
N LEU A 139 -10.21 8.09 -7.64
CA LEU A 139 -9.71 7.80 -8.98
C LEU A 139 -10.51 8.54 -10.04
N ILE A 140 -9.83 9.07 -11.04
CA ILE A 140 -10.47 9.54 -12.27
C ILE A 140 -10.78 8.32 -13.12
N THR A 141 -12.05 8.15 -13.47
CA THR A 141 -12.55 6.99 -14.22
C THR A 141 -13.17 7.41 -15.54
N ASP A 142 -13.25 6.46 -16.48
CA ASP A 142 -14.06 6.59 -17.68
C ASP A 142 -15.56 6.37 -17.39
N GLU A 143 -16.40 6.44 -18.41
CA GLU A 143 -17.84 6.18 -18.34
C GLU A 143 -18.23 4.77 -17.84
N ASN A 144 -17.30 3.82 -17.93
CA ASN A 144 -17.47 2.45 -17.45
C ASN A 144 -16.90 2.25 -16.02
N HIS A 145 -16.60 3.33 -15.31
CA HIS A 145 -15.98 3.32 -13.98
C HIS A 145 -14.58 2.66 -13.94
N LYS A 146 -13.91 2.55 -15.09
CA LYS A 146 -12.57 2.02 -15.16
C LYS A 146 -11.56 3.14 -14.99
N LYS A 147 -10.54 2.91 -14.13
CA LYS A 147 -9.46 3.88 -13.88
C LYS A 147 -8.83 4.32 -15.20
N LEU A 148 -8.74 5.63 -15.43
CA LEU A 148 -7.97 6.19 -16.51
C LEU A 148 -6.49 5.88 -16.33
N SER A 149 -5.82 5.50 -17.39
CA SER A 149 -4.39 5.19 -17.36
C SER A 149 -3.72 5.69 -18.65
N LYS A 150 -2.42 5.96 -18.58
CA LYS A 150 -1.61 6.34 -19.76
C LYS A 150 -1.68 5.30 -20.89
N ARG A 151 -2.00 4.03 -20.55
CA ARG A 151 -2.13 2.95 -21.53
C ARG A 151 -3.46 2.94 -22.28
N SER A 152 -4.49 3.60 -21.72
CA SER A 152 -5.82 3.69 -22.34
C SER A 152 -5.94 4.84 -23.33
N GLY A 153 -4.89 5.66 -23.49
CA GLY A 153 -4.90 6.87 -24.33
C GLY A 153 -5.81 7.97 -23.76
N HIS A 154 -5.50 9.22 -24.03
CA HIS A 154 -6.34 10.38 -23.71
C HIS A 154 -6.60 10.66 -22.21
N SER A 155 -5.60 10.46 -21.35
CA SER A 155 -5.74 10.69 -19.92
C SER A 155 -4.72 11.66 -19.30
N SER A 156 -3.81 12.21 -20.11
CA SER A 156 -2.92 13.27 -19.65
C SER A 156 -3.59 14.64 -19.75
N PHE A 157 -3.03 15.62 -19.06
CA PHE A 157 -3.48 17.00 -19.15
C PHE A 157 -3.38 17.52 -20.61
N GLU A 158 -2.27 17.19 -21.28
CA GLU A 158 -2.01 17.54 -22.66
C GLU A 158 -3.06 16.93 -23.60
N ASP A 159 -3.41 15.67 -23.42
CA ASP A 159 -4.44 14.99 -24.22
C ASP A 159 -5.81 15.70 -24.09
N LEU A 160 -6.14 16.20 -22.90
CA LEU A 160 -7.39 16.94 -22.68
C LEU A 160 -7.37 18.31 -23.40
N LEU A 161 -6.22 19.00 -23.40
CA LEU A 161 -6.08 20.26 -24.13
C LEU A 161 -6.18 20.05 -25.67
N GLU A 162 -5.60 18.96 -26.18
CA GLU A 162 -5.71 18.59 -27.61
C GLU A 162 -7.16 18.27 -28.01
N GLN A 163 -7.97 17.76 -27.08
CA GLN A 163 -9.41 17.54 -27.26
C GLN A 163 -10.23 18.84 -27.18
N GLY A 164 -9.60 19.98 -26.89
CA GLY A 164 -10.23 21.29 -26.84
C GLY A 164 -10.78 21.68 -25.46
N PHE A 165 -10.46 20.95 -24.41
CA PHE A 165 -10.81 21.38 -23.05
C PHE A 165 -9.97 22.59 -22.64
N LEU A 166 -10.58 23.58 -22.02
CA LEU A 166 -9.87 24.76 -21.50
C LEU A 166 -9.03 24.34 -20.26
N PRO A 167 -7.78 24.81 -20.14
CA PRO A 167 -6.94 24.53 -18.99
C PRO A 167 -7.60 24.80 -17.64
N GLU A 168 -8.27 25.95 -17.55
CA GLU A 168 -8.96 26.39 -16.32
C GLU A 168 -10.13 25.46 -15.97
N ALA A 169 -10.85 24.94 -16.97
CA ALA A 169 -11.94 24.00 -16.75
C ALA A 169 -11.41 22.63 -16.24
N VAL A 170 -10.29 22.17 -16.79
CA VAL A 170 -9.65 20.93 -16.33
C VAL A 170 -9.14 21.06 -14.90
N VAL A 171 -8.45 22.18 -14.58
CA VAL A 171 -7.95 22.44 -13.22
C VAL A 171 -9.11 22.54 -12.22
N ASN A 172 -10.18 23.27 -12.57
CA ASN A 172 -11.37 23.38 -11.73
C ASN A 172 -12.04 22.04 -11.49
N TYR A 173 -12.17 21.20 -12.52
CA TYR A 173 -12.73 19.86 -12.38
C TYR A 173 -11.88 18.98 -11.45
N ILE A 174 -10.55 18.99 -11.62
CA ILE A 174 -9.63 18.23 -10.76
C ILE A 174 -9.72 18.70 -9.30
N ALA A 175 -9.84 20.01 -9.06
CA ALA A 175 -9.97 20.55 -7.71
C ALA A 175 -11.23 20.04 -6.98
N LEU A 176 -12.30 19.70 -7.72
CA LEU A 176 -13.55 19.15 -7.16
C LEU A 176 -13.48 17.64 -6.84
N LEU A 177 -12.39 16.97 -7.19
CA LEU A 177 -12.21 15.53 -6.91
C LEU A 177 -11.83 15.24 -5.44
N GLY A 178 -12.56 15.65 -4.50
CA GLY A 178 -12.33 15.44 -3.08
C GLY A 178 -12.50 16.67 -2.24
N TRP A 179 -12.86 17.79 -2.90
CA TRP A 179 -13.20 19.03 -2.23
C TRP A 179 -14.40 19.68 -2.93
N SER A 180 -15.27 20.32 -2.18
CA SER A 180 -16.30 21.22 -2.71
C SER A 180 -16.37 22.46 -1.85
N PRO A 181 -16.60 23.66 -2.45
CA PRO A 181 -16.79 24.88 -1.68
C PRO A 181 -18.04 24.77 -0.79
N GLU A 182 -17.96 25.32 0.43
CA GLU A 182 -19.05 25.25 1.42
C GLU A 182 -20.35 25.93 0.94
N ASP A 183 -20.25 26.86 0.02
CA ASP A 183 -21.35 27.68 -0.44
C ASP A 183 -21.91 27.30 -1.83
N ASN A 184 -21.50 26.17 -2.39
CA ASN A 184 -21.96 25.68 -3.70
C ASN A 184 -21.89 26.73 -4.84
N ARG A 185 -20.94 27.66 -4.82
CA ARG A 185 -20.76 28.73 -5.81
C ARG A 185 -19.65 28.37 -6.80
#